data_c6fa9239746a618c5948484e553cb6f7
#
_entry.id   c6fa9239746a618c5948484e553cb6f7
#
_cell.length_a   1.000
_cell.length_b   1.000
_cell.length_c   1.000
_cell.angle_alpha   90.00
_cell.angle_beta   90.00
_cell.angle_gamma   90.00
#
_symmetry.space_group_name_H-M   'P 1'
#
loop_
_entity.id
_entity.type
_entity.pdbx_description
1 polymer ?
#
loop_
_entity_poly.entity_id
_entity_poly.type
_entity_poly.pdbx_seq_one_letter_code
_entity_poly.pdbx_strand_id
1 'polypeptide(L)'
;MMTLATSNSLNAAAAGTVVVLHACCHNPTGYDITAAQWDEVIAVVKAKGLVAFLDMAYQGFGNGIKEDGAVIAKFVASGLNFFVSTSFSKSFSFYGERVGALSVVCTDKAECANVLSQLKITIRTNYSNPPIHGGAVVAAVLANPEWRATWEKELGEMRVRIKAMRQKLVDGLKAAGVKQDMSFITTQIGMFSYSGLNKDQMVRLRSEFGV
;
A
#
# COMPACT_ATOMS: atom_id res chain seq x y z
N MET A 1 -12.29 -14.32 -3.57
CA MET A 1 -11.33 -15.45 -3.63
C MET A 1 -10.01 -15.21 -2.91
N MET A 2 -9.47 -13.97 -2.84
CA MET A 2 -8.28 -13.64 -2.01
C MET A 2 -8.52 -13.74 -0.49
N THR A 3 -9.70 -13.48 -0.02
CA THR A 3 -10.05 -13.46 1.42
C THR A 3 -10.00 -14.82 2.10
N LEU A 4 -10.47 -15.88 1.46
CA LEU A 4 -10.41 -17.24 2.04
C LEU A 4 -8.96 -17.73 2.17
N ALA A 5 -8.12 -17.48 1.17
CA ALA A 5 -6.71 -17.85 1.22
C ALA A 5 -5.94 -17.04 2.28
N THR A 6 -6.18 -15.73 2.38
CA THR A 6 -5.57 -14.87 3.40
C THR A 6 -6.02 -15.28 4.80
N SER A 7 -7.32 -15.50 5.01
CA SER A 7 -7.87 -15.96 6.29
C SER A 7 -7.29 -17.32 6.71
N ASN A 8 -7.20 -18.28 5.78
CA ASN A 8 -6.62 -19.60 6.05
C ASN A 8 -5.13 -19.50 6.42
N SER A 9 -4.35 -18.69 5.72
CA SER A 9 -2.93 -18.49 6.02
C SER A 9 -2.71 -17.83 7.38
N LEU A 10 -3.51 -16.81 7.72
CA LEU A 10 -3.44 -16.16 9.03
C LEU A 10 -3.83 -17.11 10.17
N ASN A 11 -4.86 -17.93 9.97
CA ASN A 11 -5.30 -18.93 10.95
C ASN A 11 -4.27 -20.05 11.16
N ALA A 12 -3.47 -20.38 10.16
CA ALA A 12 -2.40 -21.38 10.25
C ALA A 12 -1.12 -20.83 10.90
N ALA A 13 -0.95 -19.50 11.00
CA ALA A 13 0.24 -18.89 11.56
C ALA A 13 0.32 -19.10 13.08
N ALA A 14 1.54 -19.29 13.59
CA ALA A 14 1.82 -19.36 15.02
C ALA A 14 1.67 -17.97 15.68
N ALA A 15 1.33 -17.95 16.98
CA ALA A 15 1.31 -16.70 17.75
C ALA A 15 2.70 -16.00 17.70
N GLY A 16 2.70 -14.67 17.64
CA GLY A 16 3.91 -13.86 17.50
C GLY A 16 4.46 -13.77 16.06
N THR A 17 3.86 -14.49 15.10
CA THR A 17 4.26 -14.35 13.68
C THR A 17 3.99 -12.93 13.19
N VAL A 18 5.00 -12.32 12.56
CA VAL A 18 4.84 -11.03 11.86
C VAL A 18 4.18 -11.28 10.51
N VAL A 19 3.05 -10.63 10.26
CA VAL A 19 2.32 -10.72 8.99
C VAL A 19 2.37 -9.39 8.27
N VAL A 20 2.95 -9.39 7.06
CA VAL A 20 3.05 -8.21 6.22
C VAL A 20 1.84 -8.14 5.31
N LEU A 21 1.12 -7.03 5.36
CA LEU A 21 -0.12 -6.80 4.62
C LEU A 21 -0.03 -5.46 3.89
N HIS A 22 -0.37 -5.43 2.59
CA HIS A 22 -0.56 -4.16 1.90
C HIS A 22 -1.80 -3.46 2.45
N ALA A 23 -1.63 -2.24 2.95
CA ALA A 23 -2.73 -1.46 3.50
C ALA A 23 -3.70 -0.98 2.41
N CYS A 24 -3.16 -0.67 1.23
CA CYS A 24 -3.91 -0.23 0.05
C CYS A 24 -3.11 -0.46 -1.23
N CYS A 25 -3.80 -0.46 -2.37
CA CYS A 25 -3.22 -0.49 -3.71
C CYS A 25 -2.25 -1.64 -3.93
N HIS A 26 -2.73 -2.87 -3.72
CA HIS A 26 -1.90 -4.07 -3.70
C HIS A 26 -1.03 -4.24 -4.96
N ASN A 27 0.27 -4.33 -4.77
CA ASN A 27 1.24 -4.69 -5.79
C ASN A 27 1.45 -6.22 -5.78
N PRO A 28 1.24 -6.96 -6.88
CA PRO A 28 1.05 -6.47 -8.25
C PRO A 28 -0.39 -6.52 -8.77
N THR A 29 -1.39 -6.84 -7.96
CA THR A 29 -2.70 -7.25 -8.48
C THR A 29 -3.69 -6.10 -8.71
N GLY A 30 -3.55 -4.99 -8.00
CA GLY A 30 -4.54 -3.93 -7.98
C GLY A 30 -5.84 -4.27 -7.24
N TYR A 31 -5.91 -5.44 -6.60
CA TYR A 31 -7.06 -5.84 -5.78
C TYR A 31 -6.80 -5.61 -4.30
N ASP A 32 -7.65 -4.83 -3.67
CA ASP A 32 -7.57 -4.53 -2.25
C ASP A 32 -8.62 -5.28 -1.44
N ILE A 33 -8.31 -5.44 -0.15
CA ILE A 33 -9.22 -5.97 0.86
C ILE A 33 -10.28 -4.90 1.15
N THR A 34 -11.56 -5.30 1.17
CA THR A 34 -12.67 -4.39 1.51
C THR A 34 -12.66 -4.03 3.00
N ALA A 35 -13.39 -2.96 3.35
CA ALA A 35 -13.51 -2.53 4.75
C ALA A 35 -14.05 -3.63 5.69
N ALA A 36 -15.02 -4.43 5.24
CA ALA A 36 -15.57 -5.55 6.01
C ALA A 36 -14.54 -6.70 6.15
N GLN A 37 -13.80 -6.99 5.10
CA GLN A 37 -12.74 -8.00 5.13
C GLN A 37 -11.57 -7.59 6.03
N TRP A 38 -11.28 -6.29 6.15
CA TRP A 38 -10.32 -5.80 7.12
C TRP A 38 -10.77 -6.05 8.56
N ASP A 39 -12.06 -5.96 8.86
CA ASP A 39 -12.58 -6.30 10.19
C ASP A 39 -12.36 -7.79 10.53
N GLU A 40 -12.54 -8.69 9.54
CA GLU A 40 -12.22 -10.11 9.69
C GLU A 40 -10.72 -10.35 9.90
N VAL A 41 -9.85 -9.70 9.11
CA VAL A 41 -8.39 -9.80 9.27
C VAL A 41 -7.95 -9.34 10.65
N ILE A 42 -8.44 -8.20 11.13
CA ILE A 42 -8.12 -7.66 12.46
C ILE A 42 -8.57 -8.63 13.56
N ALA A 43 -9.76 -9.21 13.43
CA ALA A 43 -10.25 -10.20 14.39
C ALA A 43 -9.34 -11.43 14.47
N VAL A 44 -8.89 -11.96 13.33
CA VAL A 44 -7.96 -13.10 13.28
C VAL A 44 -6.58 -12.72 13.85
N VAL A 45 -6.03 -11.56 13.45
CA VAL A 45 -4.73 -11.06 13.98
C VAL A 45 -4.79 -11.00 15.51
N LYS A 46 -5.87 -10.45 16.06
CA LYS A 46 -6.07 -10.34 17.50
C LYS A 46 -6.23 -11.70 18.18
N ALA A 47 -7.09 -12.56 17.65
CA ALA A 47 -7.37 -13.88 18.24
C ALA A 47 -6.15 -14.81 18.22
N LYS A 48 -5.31 -14.71 17.21
CA LYS A 48 -4.10 -15.52 17.01
C LYS A 48 -2.86 -14.92 17.66
N GLY A 49 -2.92 -13.70 18.18
CA GLY A 49 -1.76 -13.00 18.72
C GLY A 49 -0.68 -12.76 17.67
N LEU A 50 -1.07 -12.42 16.44
CA LEU A 50 -0.13 -12.09 15.35
C LEU A 50 0.31 -10.64 15.47
N VAL A 51 1.45 -10.31 14.86
CA VAL A 51 1.98 -8.95 14.78
C VAL A 51 1.75 -8.41 13.37
N ALA A 52 0.87 -7.44 13.21
CA ALA A 52 0.59 -6.86 11.90
C ALA A 52 1.68 -5.85 11.51
N PHE A 53 2.13 -5.92 10.26
CA PHE A 53 3.00 -4.96 9.61
C PHE A 53 2.33 -4.47 8.34
N LEU A 54 1.78 -3.26 8.37
CA LEU A 54 1.04 -2.68 7.25
C LEU A 54 1.98 -1.90 6.34
N ASP A 55 2.04 -2.28 5.07
CA ASP A 55 2.84 -1.59 4.05
C ASP A 55 1.98 -0.64 3.23
N MET A 56 2.38 0.64 3.19
CA MET A 56 1.69 1.73 2.49
C MET A 56 2.59 2.42 1.48
N ALA A 57 2.91 1.73 0.40
CA ALA A 57 3.75 2.29 -0.65
C ALA A 57 2.99 3.17 -1.66
N TYR A 58 1.66 3.06 -1.71
CA TYR A 58 0.83 3.64 -2.79
C TYR A 58 -0.37 4.44 -2.28
N GLN A 59 -0.31 4.96 -1.06
CA GLN A 59 -1.36 5.81 -0.49
C GLN A 59 -1.63 7.03 -1.37
N GLY A 60 -2.90 7.28 -1.65
CA GLY A 60 -3.36 8.35 -2.53
C GLY A 60 -3.62 7.93 -3.97
N PHE A 61 -3.17 6.73 -4.39
CA PHE A 61 -3.40 6.21 -5.74
C PHE A 61 -4.64 5.33 -5.88
N GLY A 62 -5.29 4.95 -4.78
CA GLY A 62 -6.53 4.17 -4.79
C GLY A 62 -7.76 5.07 -4.94
N ASN A 63 -8.26 5.55 -3.81
CA ASN A 63 -9.45 6.40 -3.75
C ASN A 63 -9.17 7.79 -3.15
N GLY A 64 -8.08 7.96 -2.45
CA GLY A 64 -7.65 9.20 -1.81
C GLY A 64 -6.73 8.93 -0.64
N ILE A 65 -6.06 9.96 -0.14
CA ILE A 65 -5.11 9.81 0.98
C ILE A 65 -5.84 9.31 2.23
N LYS A 66 -7.01 9.85 2.53
CA LYS A 66 -7.80 9.49 3.70
C LYS A 66 -8.43 8.10 3.55
N GLU A 67 -9.01 7.83 2.41
CA GLU A 67 -9.67 6.57 2.09
C GLU A 67 -8.68 5.40 2.11
N ASP A 68 -7.53 5.57 1.47
CA ASP A 68 -6.49 4.56 1.39
C ASP A 68 -5.83 4.30 2.76
N GLY A 69 -5.82 5.30 3.65
CA GLY A 69 -5.34 5.18 5.03
C GLY A 69 -6.37 4.69 6.05
N ALA A 70 -7.61 4.45 5.66
CA ALA A 70 -8.71 4.14 6.59
C ALA A 70 -8.46 2.85 7.41
N VAL A 71 -7.74 1.88 6.85
CA VAL A 71 -7.39 0.64 7.56
C VAL A 71 -6.54 0.90 8.81
N ILE A 72 -5.69 1.91 8.79
CA ILE A 72 -4.85 2.28 9.95
C ILE A 72 -5.74 2.66 11.14
N ALA A 73 -6.79 3.45 10.90
CA ALA A 73 -7.73 3.83 11.96
C ALA A 73 -8.47 2.61 12.55
N LYS A 74 -8.80 1.61 11.70
CA LYS A 74 -9.40 0.34 12.17
C LYS A 74 -8.45 -0.44 13.08
N PHE A 75 -7.17 -0.56 12.70
CA PHE A 75 -6.16 -1.21 13.54
C PHE A 75 -5.96 -0.46 14.85
N VAL A 76 -5.88 0.87 14.85
CA VAL A 76 -5.80 1.68 16.07
C VAL A 76 -7.03 1.43 16.98
N ALA A 77 -8.23 1.44 16.42
CA ALA A 77 -9.47 1.20 17.18
C ALA A 77 -9.54 -0.21 17.77
N SER A 78 -8.84 -1.19 17.20
CA SER A 78 -8.78 -2.56 17.71
C SER A 78 -7.96 -2.71 19.00
N GLY A 79 -7.12 -1.71 19.34
CA GLY A 79 -6.19 -1.74 20.46
C GLY A 79 -4.98 -2.65 20.25
N LEU A 80 -4.69 -3.06 19.02
CA LEU A 80 -3.50 -3.85 18.69
C LEU A 80 -2.27 -2.95 18.58
N ASN A 81 -1.12 -3.49 18.97
CA ASN A 81 0.18 -2.94 18.57
C ASN A 81 0.52 -3.43 17.17
N PHE A 82 1.00 -2.53 16.31
CA PHE A 82 1.34 -2.88 14.93
C PHE A 82 2.32 -1.89 14.32
N PHE A 83 2.89 -2.30 13.19
CA PHE A 83 3.83 -1.48 12.41
C PHE A 83 3.16 -0.95 11.14
N VAL A 84 3.57 0.25 10.72
CA VAL A 84 3.20 0.83 9.43
C VAL A 84 4.45 1.33 8.75
N SER A 85 4.74 0.82 7.54
CA SER A 85 5.74 1.40 6.65
C SER A 85 5.06 2.29 5.61
N THR A 86 5.51 3.52 5.49
CA THR A 86 5.03 4.46 4.48
C THR A 86 6.16 4.83 3.55
N SER A 87 5.94 4.73 2.24
CA SER A 87 6.91 5.15 1.23
C SER A 87 6.47 6.43 0.55
N PHE A 88 7.40 7.35 0.36
CA PHE A 88 7.18 8.58 -0.42
C PHE A 88 7.70 8.48 -1.87
N SER A 89 8.21 7.31 -2.25
CA SER A 89 8.75 7.10 -3.59
C SER A 89 7.75 7.40 -4.70
N LYS A 90 6.46 7.02 -4.52
CA LYS A 90 5.43 7.18 -5.53
C LYS A 90 4.62 8.46 -5.31
N SER A 91 4.10 8.69 -4.11
CA SER A 91 3.23 9.84 -3.81
C SER A 91 3.95 11.20 -3.90
N PHE A 92 5.27 11.23 -3.76
CA PHE A 92 6.12 12.41 -3.96
C PHE A 92 7.04 12.30 -5.19
N SER A 93 6.93 11.24 -5.98
CA SER A 93 7.84 10.94 -7.10
C SER A 93 9.32 10.88 -6.68
N PHE A 94 9.60 10.49 -5.43
CA PHE A 94 10.93 10.48 -4.81
C PHE A 94 11.62 9.12 -4.88
N TYR A 95 11.49 8.44 -6.01
CA TYR A 95 12.07 7.10 -6.21
C TYR A 95 13.57 7.04 -5.88
N GLY A 96 14.33 8.03 -6.32
CA GLY A 96 15.79 8.11 -6.12
C GLY A 96 16.20 8.61 -4.73
N GLU A 97 15.34 9.36 -4.03
CA GLU A 97 15.65 9.94 -2.72
C GLU A 97 15.63 8.93 -1.58
N ARG A 98 15.03 7.76 -1.80
CA ARG A 98 14.96 6.68 -0.82
C ARG A 98 14.32 7.08 0.52
N VAL A 99 13.16 7.74 0.47
CA VAL A 99 12.46 8.29 1.65
C VAL A 99 11.25 7.44 2.00
N GLY A 100 11.17 7.08 3.25
CA GLY A 100 10.04 6.41 3.87
C GLY A 100 9.96 6.72 5.36
N ALA A 101 8.90 6.25 6.00
CA ALA A 101 8.72 6.37 7.44
C ALA A 101 8.25 5.04 8.02
N LEU A 102 8.78 4.66 9.17
CA LEU A 102 8.24 3.60 10.00
C LEU A 102 7.49 4.22 11.18
N SER A 103 6.23 3.84 11.33
CA SER A 103 5.42 4.16 12.50
C SER A 103 5.14 2.90 13.29
N VAL A 104 5.24 2.98 14.61
CA VAL A 104 4.89 1.88 15.52
C VAL A 104 3.77 2.36 16.43
N VAL A 105 2.65 1.68 16.39
CA VAL A 105 1.52 1.93 17.29
C VAL A 105 1.70 1.07 18.52
N CYS A 106 1.74 1.71 19.68
CA CYS A 106 1.96 1.09 20.98
C CYS A 106 0.74 1.30 21.89
N THR A 107 0.59 0.48 22.91
CA THR A 107 -0.51 0.54 23.88
C THR A 107 -0.47 1.83 24.68
N ASP A 108 0.73 2.28 25.08
CA ASP A 108 0.92 3.48 25.89
C ASP A 108 2.24 4.21 25.59
N LYS A 109 2.42 5.37 26.23
CA LYS A 109 3.62 6.20 26.06
C LYS A 109 4.90 5.56 26.58
N ALA A 110 4.83 4.74 27.64
CA ALA A 110 6.00 4.08 28.21
C ALA A 110 6.53 3.00 27.27
N GLU A 111 5.64 2.17 26.73
CA GLU A 111 5.97 1.20 25.69
C GLU A 111 6.54 1.88 24.45
N CYS A 112 5.90 2.97 24.00
CA CYS A 112 6.38 3.75 22.84
C CYS A 112 7.81 4.27 23.05
N ALA A 113 8.15 4.78 24.25
CA ALA A 113 9.49 5.23 24.58
C ALA A 113 10.52 4.10 24.55
N ASN A 114 10.16 2.91 25.06
CA ASN A 114 11.01 1.74 25.04
C ASN A 114 11.26 1.26 23.60
N VAL A 115 10.21 1.14 22.79
CA VAL A 115 10.32 0.75 21.37
C VAL A 115 11.18 1.75 20.61
N LEU A 116 10.97 3.06 20.79
CA LEU A 116 11.79 4.10 20.15
C LEU A 116 13.27 3.99 20.55
N SER A 117 13.57 3.66 21.81
CA SER A 117 14.92 3.43 22.29
C SER A 117 15.60 2.28 21.53
N GLN A 118 14.89 1.15 21.36
CA GLN A 118 15.41 -0.01 20.63
C GLN A 118 15.59 0.28 19.13
N LEU A 119 14.64 0.98 18.52
CA LEU A 119 14.74 1.42 17.12
C LEU A 119 15.99 2.30 16.90
N LYS A 120 16.29 3.23 17.81
CA LYS A 120 17.49 4.06 17.73
C LYS A 120 18.78 3.24 17.78
N ILE A 121 18.84 2.20 18.60
CA ILE A 121 19.99 1.26 18.65
C ILE A 121 20.11 0.52 17.32
N THR A 122 19.01 -0.02 16.80
CA THR A 122 18.97 -0.73 15.52
C THR A 122 19.41 0.16 14.36
N ILE A 123 18.91 1.39 14.30
CA ILE A 123 19.29 2.38 13.29
C ILE A 123 20.80 2.68 13.39
N ARG A 124 21.28 2.93 14.62
CA ARG A 124 22.67 3.29 14.84
C ARG A 124 23.64 2.18 14.39
N THR A 125 23.29 0.94 14.62
CA THR A 125 24.12 -0.21 14.24
C THR A 125 24.01 -0.59 12.76
N ASN A 126 22.86 -0.29 12.10
CA ASN A 126 22.61 -0.65 10.71
C ASN A 126 23.21 0.37 9.72
N TYR A 127 22.85 1.66 9.85
CA TYR A 127 23.28 2.71 8.91
C TYR A 127 23.59 4.07 9.56
N SER A 128 23.60 4.14 10.89
CA SER A 128 23.91 5.32 11.72
C SER A 128 22.84 6.44 11.60
N ASN A 129 22.72 7.09 10.45
CA ASN A 129 21.74 8.12 10.16
C ASN A 129 21.30 8.03 8.69
N PRO A 130 20.01 8.23 8.37
CA PRO A 130 19.58 8.37 7.00
C PRO A 130 20.02 9.70 6.39
N PRO A 131 20.13 9.80 5.05
CA PRO A 131 20.21 11.09 4.38
C PRO A 131 19.02 11.97 4.77
N ILE A 132 19.24 13.26 5.03
CA ILE A 132 18.19 14.14 5.56
C ILE A 132 17.41 14.89 4.47
N HIS A 133 17.97 15.05 3.26
CA HIS A 133 17.41 15.90 2.21
C HIS A 133 15.97 15.51 1.84
N GLY A 134 15.76 14.29 1.40
CA GLY A 134 14.42 13.84 0.97
C GLY A 134 13.39 13.90 2.09
N GLY A 135 13.76 13.50 3.31
CA GLY A 135 12.88 13.61 4.47
C GLY A 135 12.53 15.05 4.83
N ALA A 136 13.48 15.98 4.72
CA ALA A 136 13.26 17.41 4.96
C ALA A 136 12.28 18.02 3.93
N VAL A 137 12.39 17.64 2.64
CA VAL A 137 11.46 18.11 1.61
C VAL A 137 10.04 17.60 1.87
N VAL A 138 9.87 16.30 2.18
CA VAL A 138 8.55 15.74 2.54
C VAL A 138 7.97 16.48 3.74
N ALA A 139 8.76 16.67 4.80
CA ALA A 139 8.32 17.37 6.00
C ALA A 139 7.90 18.81 5.72
N ALA A 140 8.66 19.55 4.89
CA ALA A 140 8.36 20.91 4.51
C ALA A 140 7.03 21.01 3.73
N VAL A 141 6.83 20.14 2.74
CA VAL A 141 5.57 20.11 1.95
C VAL A 141 4.37 19.79 2.85
N LEU A 142 4.48 18.77 3.70
CA LEU A 142 3.36 18.36 4.55
C LEU A 142 3.05 19.36 5.68
N ALA A 143 4.04 20.12 6.15
CA ALA A 143 3.87 21.14 7.18
C ALA A 143 3.27 22.45 6.65
N ASN A 144 3.42 22.75 5.35
CA ASN A 144 2.87 23.96 4.75
C ASN A 144 1.49 23.66 4.12
N PRO A 145 0.39 24.32 4.58
CA PRO A 145 -0.95 24.02 4.08
C PRO A 145 -1.13 24.22 2.56
N GLU A 146 -0.51 25.25 1.98
CA GLU A 146 -0.62 25.55 0.54
C GLU A 146 0.13 24.50 -0.30
N TRP A 147 1.35 24.13 0.10
CA TRP A 147 2.14 23.12 -0.58
C TRP A 147 1.50 21.75 -0.45
N ARG A 148 0.98 21.44 0.72
CA ARG A 148 0.24 20.21 0.96
C ARG A 148 -1.01 20.12 0.06
N ALA A 149 -1.79 21.19 -0.04
CA ALA A 149 -2.98 21.23 -0.90
C ALA A 149 -2.60 21.04 -2.38
N THR A 150 -1.51 21.66 -2.84
CA THR A 150 -0.98 21.47 -4.19
C THR A 150 -0.57 20.02 -4.43
N TRP A 151 0.19 19.44 -3.52
CA TRP A 151 0.60 18.04 -3.61
C TRP A 151 -0.60 17.07 -3.63
N GLU A 152 -1.60 17.28 -2.77
CA GLU A 152 -2.81 16.45 -2.74
C GLU A 152 -3.60 16.54 -4.05
N LYS A 153 -3.68 17.74 -4.65
CA LYS A 153 -4.32 17.96 -5.95
C LYS A 153 -3.58 17.21 -7.06
N GLU A 154 -2.26 17.39 -7.17
CA GLU A 154 -1.45 16.73 -8.21
C GLU A 154 -1.51 15.20 -8.09
N LEU A 155 -1.45 14.66 -6.87
CA LEU A 155 -1.62 13.24 -6.62
C LEU A 155 -3.01 12.75 -7.04
N GLY A 156 -4.05 13.58 -6.81
CA GLY A 156 -5.41 13.32 -7.28
C GLY A 156 -5.50 13.27 -8.81
N GLU A 157 -4.81 14.16 -9.51
CA GLU A 157 -4.75 14.19 -10.98
C GLU A 157 -4.09 12.91 -11.53
N MET A 158 -2.97 12.47 -10.92
CA MET A 158 -2.33 11.20 -11.27
C MET A 158 -3.28 10.01 -11.09
N ARG A 159 -3.99 9.94 -9.96
CA ARG A 159 -4.99 8.89 -9.69
C ARG A 159 -6.10 8.87 -10.73
N VAL A 160 -6.67 10.02 -11.07
CA VAL A 160 -7.72 10.15 -12.08
C VAL A 160 -7.23 9.70 -13.44
N ARG A 161 -6.01 10.10 -13.83
CA ARG A 161 -5.40 9.66 -15.08
C ARG A 161 -5.24 8.15 -15.15
N ILE A 162 -4.76 7.50 -14.08
CA ILE A 162 -4.59 6.04 -14.04
C ILE A 162 -5.94 5.35 -14.24
N LYS A 163 -7.00 5.79 -13.54
CA LYS A 163 -8.36 5.24 -13.70
C LYS A 163 -8.86 5.42 -15.13
N ALA A 164 -8.64 6.59 -15.74
CA ALA A 164 -9.02 6.84 -17.12
C ALA A 164 -8.27 5.95 -18.12
N MET A 165 -6.99 5.66 -17.88
CA MET A 165 -6.21 4.76 -18.75
C MET A 165 -6.70 3.31 -18.66
N ARG A 166 -7.11 2.82 -17.47
CA ARG A 166 -7.75 1.51 -17.33
C ARG A 166 -9.06 1.44 -18.13
N GLN A 167 -9.88 2.46 -18.04
CA GLN A 167 -11.13 2.52 -18.81
C GLN A 167 -10.86 2.51 -20.32
N LYS A 168 -9.92 3.34 -20.78
CA LYS A 168 -9.51 3.36 -22.21
C LYS A 168 -9.00 2.01 -22.69
N LEU A 169 -8.23 1.30 -21.86
CA LEU A 169 -7.74 -0.04 -22.21
C LEU A 169 -8.92 -1.00 -22.41
N VAL A 170 -9.86 -1.05 -21.47
CA VAL A 170 -11.02 -1.94 -21.56
C VAL A 170 -11.90 -1.59 -22.77
N ASP A 171 -12.16 -0.31 -23.01
CA ASP A 171 -12.95 0.14 -24.15
C ASP A 171 -12.24 -0.18 -25.47
N GLY A 172 -10.93 0.03 -25.55
CA GLY A 172 -10.12 -0.31 -26.71
C GLY A 172 -10.10 -1.81 -27.03
N LEU A 173 -9.94 -2.65 -26.01
CA LEU A 173 -10.00 -4.11 -26.18
C LEU A 173 -11.37 -4.57 -26.68
N LYS A 174 -12.44 -3.99 -26.13
CA LYS A 174 -13.81 -4.26 -26.58
C LYS A 174 -14.02 -3.82 -28.03
N ALA A 175 -13.57 -2.63 -28.40
CA ALA A 175 -13.67 -2.10 -29.78
C ALA A 175 -12.85 -2.96 -30.77
N ALA A 176 -11.72 -3.52 -30.33
CA ALA A 176 -10.91 -4.44 -31.11
C ALA A 176 -11.51 -5.86 -31.23
N GLY A 177 -12.69 -6.11 -30.65
CA GLY A 177 -13.40 -7.39 -30.78
C GLY A 177 -12.91 -8.48 -29.84
N VAL A 178 -12.16 -8.16 -28.77
CA VAL A 178 -11.75 -9.11 -27.74
C VAL A 178 -13.00 -9.70 -27.08
N LYS A 179 -13.11 -11.03 -27.11
CA LYS A 179 -14.30 -11.76 -26.59
C LYS A 179 -14.29 -11.92 -25.08
N GLN A 180 -13.09 -11.93 -24.47
CA GLN A 180 -12.93 -12.05 -23.03
C GLN A 180 -13.43 -10.79 -22.35
N ASP A 181 -14.18 -10.94 -21.25
CA ASP A 181 -14.56 -9.83 -20.40
C ASP A 181 -13.30 -9.31 -19.65
N MET A 182 -12.92 -8.09 -19.95
CA MET A 182 -11.78 -7.39 -19.33
C MET A 182 -12.22 -6.31 -18.35
N SER A 183 -13.52 -6.23 -18.03
CA SER A 183 -14.09 -5.20 -17.14
C SER A 183 -13.48 -5.22 -15.73
N PHE A 184 -12.98 -6.36 -15.29
CA PHE A 184 -12.31 -6.52 -14.00
C PHE A 184 -11.10 -5.57 -13.84
N ILE A 185 -10.46 -5.13 -14.92
CA ILE A 185 -9.35 -4.17 -14.89
C ILE A 185 -9.81 -2.83 -14.31
N THR A 186 -11.05 -2.41 -14.56
CA THR A 186 -11.58 -1.14 -14.06
C THR A 186 -11.96 -1.16 -12.58
N THR A 187 -12.09 -2.35 -11.98
CA THR A 187 -12.34 -2.50 -10.53
C THR A 187 -11.07 -2.49 -9.70
N GLN A 188 -9.90 -2.61 -10.34
CA GLN A 188 -8.59 -2.55 -9.70
C GLN A 188 -8.22 -1.11 -9.38
N ILE A 189 -7.42 -0.93 -8.30
CA ILE A 189 -6.98 0.38 -7.84
C ILE A 189 -5.46 0.44 -7.63
N GLY A 190 -4.91 1.66 -7.54
CA GLY A 190 -3.47 1.86 -7.41
C GLY A 190 -2.75 1.88 -8.76
N MET A 191 -1.44 1.72 -8.74
CA MET A 191 -0.59 1.84 -9.93
C MET A 191 -0.52 0.57 -10.78
N PHE A 192 -0.96 -0.57 -10.27
CA PHE A 192 -0.86 -1.86 -10.92
C PHE A 192 -2.22 -2.36 -11.41
N SER A 193 -2.19 -3.12 -12.51
CA SER A 193 -3.34 -3.84 -13.01
C SER A 193 -2.92 -5.27 -13.37
N TYR A 194 -3.61 -6.23 -12.80
CA TYR A 194 -3.48 -7.64 -13.19
C TYR A 194 -4.29 -7.89 -14.46
N SER A 195 -3.63 -8.26 -15.53
CA SER A 195 -4.28 -8.45 -16.85
C SER A 195 -4.89 -9.84 -17.05
N GLY A 196 -4.54 -10.81 -16.21
CA GLY A 196 -4.93 -12.20 -16.39
C GLY A 196 -4.17 -12.97 -17.48
N LEU A 197 -3.22 -12.33 -18.16
CA LEU A 197 -2.37 -12.97 -19.15
C LEU A 197 -1.39 -13.95 -18.50
N ASN A 198 -1.18 -15.10 -19.14
CA ASN A 198 -0.17 -16.06 -18.71
C ASN A 198 1.23 -15.68 -19.20
N LYS A 199 2.25 -16.42 -18.73
CA LYS A 199 3.65 -16.16 -19.05
C LYS A 199 3.91 -16.16 -20.57
N ASP A 200 3.38 -17.14 -21.29
CA ASP A 200 3.64 -17.28 -22.72
C ASP A 200 3.01 -16.15 -23.52
N GLN A 201 1.81 -15.71 -23.13
CA GLN A 201 1.15 -14.52 -23.70
C GLN A 201 1.96 -13.24 -23.45
N MET A 202 2.52 -13.09 -22.25
CA MET A 202 3.38 -11.93 -21.92
C MET A 202 4.68 -11.96 -22.71
N VAL A 203 5.31 -13.12 -22.88
CA VAL A 203 6.51 -13.29 -23.72
C VAL A 203 6.21 -12.90 -25.17
N ARG A 204 5.07 -13.36 -25.71
CA ARG A 204 4.65 -13.01 -27.08
C ARG A 204 4.40 -11.51 -27.25
N LEU A 205 3.69 -10.88 -26.33
CA LEU A 205 3.47 -9.42 -26.36
C LEU A 205 4.80 -8.68 -26.46
N ARG A 206 5.79 -9.09 -25.67
CA ARG A 206 7.11 -8.48 -25.65
C ARG A 206 7.89 -8.73 -26.96
N SER A 207 7.95 -10.00 -27.40
CA SER A 207 8.82 -10.40 -28.53
C SER A 207 8.23 -10.07 -29.90
N GLU A 208 6.90 -10.15 -30.05
CA GLU A 208 6.23 -10.00 -31.34
C GLU A 208 5.68 -8.55 -31.54
N PHE A 209 5.31 -7.86 -30.45
CA PHE A 209 4.60 -6.60 -30.50
C PHE A 209 5.32 -5.45 -29.78
N GLY A 210 6.38 -5.71 -29.02
CA GLY A 210 7.14 -4.68 -28.31
C GLY A 210 6.40 -4.05 -27.14
N VAL A 211 5.47 -4.77 -26.53
CA VAL A 211 4.61 -4.31 -25.41
C VAL A 211 5.08 -4.93 -24.10
#